data_96d6f79b1fdd632b1b964b1958b8f82c
#
_entry.id   96d6f79b1fdd632b1b964b1958b8f82c
#
_cell.length_a   1.000
_cell.length_b   1.000
_cell.length_c   1.000
_cell.angle_alpha   90.00
_cell.angle_beta   90.00
_cell.angle_gamma   90.00
#
_symmetry.space_group_name_H-M   'P 1'
#
loop_
_entity.id
_entity.type
_entity.pdbx_description
1 polymer ?
#
loop_
_entity_poly.entity_id
_entity_poly.type
_entity_poly.pdbx_seq_one_letter_code
_entity_poly.pdbx_strand_id
1 'polypeptide(L)'
;MSPESGVPAESDPPAEPAGPARSAGATASKGVLGRGSIYTLGTVAPILANVAVVPIVTRLLGKEAYGVVAIAITIMWVAMMAGSFGMPSVITRQGILARSGVAGARALLVRGSLMTAGLMTAVILTAPLWDPLVRASLRNAILLALAASAFFVVVENSQALLRVLDRPGAFVALSLTATLGGPLLGLTLLARHRSPEAYLVGLTAGYAAAAVVGLVMCLRGGRPQRDRGDTRAALRMGLAVIPHLVALYLANGALVFLATRLYGVPLSGRIQLALLVGSSPAVITSALNNSWAPIVYRAPEHERGTVLTHTARDIATLAALISGGVALLSPWLMQFVAPPDYKPLELVPAVAIITFGCVLSVAYLANVHLIFAAGRSLWLSVVTPLSLLAGLSCAYLAGRQDWVLLAVGFPATYTVLVVCTAWLRRHVHAVSWSETALLPPTGLGVALCVLGGVLPNSGTASLVRVSVAALAGLGTLRLARRVIQ
;
A
#
# COMPACT_ATOMS: atom_id res chain seq x y z
N MET A 1 19.33 75.99 30.73
CA MET A 1 18.00 76.19 31.33
C MET A 1 17.05 75.26 30.58
N SER A 2 16.65 74.22 31.25
CA SER A 2 15.57 73.26 30.83
C SER A 2 14.22 73.94 31.01
N PRO A 3 13.09 73.42 30.39
CA PRO A 3 12.36 72.45 31.19
C PRO A 3 11.88 71.21 30.39
N GLU A 4 11.84 70.17 31.13
CA GLU A 4 11.14 68.94 30.86
C GLU A 4 9.63 69.13 30.71
N SER A 5 9.05 68.43 29.72
CA SER A 5 7.60 68.21 29.69
C SER A 5 7.35 66.70 29.67
N GLY A 6 6.91 66.20 30.84
CA GLY A 6 6.50 64.86 31.05
C GLY A 6 5.22 64.52 30.26
N VAL A 7 5.22 63.44 29.57
CA VAL A 7 4.06 62.76 29.01
C VAL A 7 3.59 61.68 30.02
N PRO A 8 2.28 61.66 30.41
CA PRO A 8 1.77 60.66 31.34
C PRO A 8 1.71 59.29 30.63
N ALA A 9 2.14 58.24 31.33
CA ALA A 9 1.99 56.86 30.92
C ALA A 9 0.51 56.52 30.80
N GLU A 10 0.10 56.14 29.60
CA GLU A 10 -1.18 55.56 29.29
C GLU A 10 -1.23 54.13 29.86
N SER A 11 -2.13 53.89 30.81
CA SER A 11 -2.34 52.60 31.44
C SER A 11 -2.96 51.63 30.44
N ASP A 12 -2.28 50.50 30.19
CA ASP A 12 -2.80 49.37 29.42
C ASP A 12 -4.16 48.92 29.94
N PRO A 13 -5.15 48.68 29.06
CA PRO A 13 -6.42 48.07 29.46
C PRO A 13 -6.22 46.63 29.93
N PRO A 14 -7.02 46.14 30.89
CA PRO A 14 -6.91 44.83 31.44
C PRO A 14 -7.18 43.79 30.36
N ALA A 15 -6.30 42.77 30.28
CA ALA A 15 -6.42 41.64 29.36
C ALA A 15 -7.78 40.93 29.54
N GLU A 16 -8.55 40.86 28.47
CA GLU A 16 -9.76 40.05 28.41
C GLU A 16 -9.44 38.57 28.71
N PRO A 17 -10.28 37.85 29.50
CA PRO A 17 -10.07 36.46 29.77
C PRO A 17 -10.21 35.64 28.48
N ALA A 18 -9.16 34.92 28.13
CA ALA A 18 -9.12 34.00 26.99
C ALA A 18 -10.30 33.00 27.07
N GLY A 19 -11.30 33.21 26.25
CA GLY A 19 -12.44 32.32 26.06
C GLY A 19 -11.96 30.98 25.50
N PRO A 20 -12.73 29.91 25.61
CA PRO A 20 -12.25 28.54 25.62
C PRO A 20 -11.73 28.06 24.23
N ALA A 21 -10.42 27.99 24.09
CA ALA A 21 -9.72 27.34 22.96
C ALA A 21 -10.08 25.84 22.77
N ARG A 22 -10.91 25.30 23.66
CA ARG A 22 -11.36 23.89 23.63
C ARG A 22 -12.45 23.59 22.60
N SER A 23 -13.27 24.56 22.16
CA SER A 23 -14.36 24.32 21.21
C SER A 23 -13.89 24.24 19.75
N ALA A 24 -12.85 24.98 19.38
CA ALA A 24 -12.27 24.96 18.02
C ALA A 24 -11.53 23.63 17.72
N GLY A 25 -10.87 23.06 18.73
CA GLY A 25 -10.20 21.75 18.60
C GLY A 25 -11.16 20.58 18.42
N ALA A 26 -12.28 20.57 19.14
CA ALA A 26 -13.28 19.50 19.07
C ALA A 26 -14.08 19.51 17.75
N THR A 27 -14.38 20.70 17.21
CA THR A 27 -15.05 20.84 15.89
C THR A 27 -14.11 20.50 14.73
N ALA A 28 -12.83 20.84 14.83
CA ALA A 28 -11.81 20.44 13.85
C ALA A 28 -11.59 18.93 13.86
N SER A 29 -11.58 18.26 15.03
CA SER A 29 -11.42 16.81 15.13
C SER A 29 -12.61 16.04 14.57
N LYS A 30 -13.86 16.47 14.80
CA LYS A 30 -15.07 15.87 14.22
C LYS A 30 -15.11 16.01 12.69
N GLY A 31 -14.66 17.12 12.13
CA GLY A 31 -14.54 17.34 10.69
C GLY A 31 -13.47 16.46 10.05
N VAL A 32 -12.34 16.26 10.72
CA VAL A 32 -11.23 15.38 10.25
C VAL A 32 -11.62 13.91 10.35
N LEU A 33 -12.31 13.47 11.40
CA LEU A 33 -12.78 12.09 11.54
C LEU A 33 -13.86 11.74 10.51
N GLY A 34 -14.82 12.63 10.24
CA GLY A 34 -15.88 12.39 9.25
C GLY A 34 -15.35 12.35 7.81
N ARG A 35 -14.41 13.23 7.45
CA ARG A 35 -13.80 13.25 6.11
C ARG A 35 -12.74 12.17 5.94
N GLY A 36 -11.94 11.89 6.98
CA GLY A 36 -10.96 10.81 6.98
C GLY A 36 -11.59 9.43 6.76
N SER A 37 -12.76 9.16 7.35
CA SER A 37 -13.47 7.90 7.15
C SER A 37 -13.94 7.70 5.70
N ILE A 38 -14.35 8.76 5.00
CA ILE A 38 -14.74 8.69 3.59
C ILE A 38 -13.53 8.35 2.70
N TYR A 39 -12.37 8.97 2.94
CA TYR A 39 -11.14 8.60 2.21
C TYR A 39 -10.69 7.17 2.50
N THR A 40 -10.88 6.69 3.73
CA THR A 40 -10.59 5.30 4.12
C THR A 40 -11.48 4.30 3.36
N LEU A 41 -12.77 4.59 3.18
CA LEU A 41 -13.66 3.77 2.36
C LEU A 41 -13.15 3.65 0.91
N GLY A 42 -12.70 4.75 0.30
CA GLY A 42 -12.09 4.72 -1.03
C GLY A 42 -10.81 3.89 -1.12
N THR A 43 -10.09 3.71 0.00
CA THR A 43 -8.87 2.89 0.06
C THR A 43 -9.17 1.41 0.33
N VAL A 44 -10.23 1.10 1.05
CA VAL A 44 -10.64 -0.28 1.38
C VAL A 44 -11.42 -0.94 0.24
N ALA A 45 -12.16 -0.16 -0.55
CA ALA A 45 -12.97 -0.67 -1.66
C ALA A 45 -12.19 -1.54 -2.68
N PRO A 46 -10.93 -1.20 -3.08
CA PRO A 46 -10.11 -2.04 -3.94
C PRO A 46 -9.91 -3.47 -3.42
N ILE A 47 -9.79 -3.62 -2.13
CA ILE A 47 -9.54 -4.91 -1.49
C ILE A 47 -10.78 -5.77 -1.54
N LEU A 48 -11.91 -5.20 -1.14
CA LEU A 48 -13.20 -5.89 -1.18
C LEU A 48 -13.55 -6.32 -2.62
N ALA A 49 -13.27 -5.46 -3.60
CA ALA A 49 -13.46 -5.79 -5.00
C ALA A 49 -12.59 -6.97 -5.45
N ASN A 50 -11.31 -7.01 -5.08
CA ASN A 50 -10.42 -8.12 -5.40
C ASN A 50 -10.88 -9.43 -4.74
N VAL A 51 -11.31 -9.39 -3.48
CA VAL A 51 -11.85 -10.57 -2.78
C VAL A 51 -13.08 -11.13 -3.49
N ALA A 52 -13.92 -10.29 -4.08
CA ALA A 52 -15.10 -10.72 -4.83
C ALA A 52 -14.77 -11.19 -6.27
N VAL A 53 -13.86 -10.51 -6.96
CA VAL A 53 -13.54 -10.73 -8.37
C VAL A 53 -12.63 -11.93 -8.57
N VAL A 54 -11.59 -12.08 -7.75
CA VAL A 54 -10.57 -13.12 -7.94
C VAL A 54 -11.13 -14.54 -7.94
N PRO A 55 -12.08 -14.94 -7.05
CA PRO A 55 -12.70 -16.26 -7.10
C PRO A 55 -13.41 -16.57 -8.43
N ILE A 56 -13.99 -15.56 -9.07
CA ILE A 56 -14.65 -15.72 -10.36
C ILE A 56 -13.62 -15.88 -11.47
N VAL A 57 -12.59 -15.03 -11.47
CA VAL A 57 -11.51 -15.07 -12.47
C VAL A 57 -10.76 -16.41 -12.42
N THR A 58 -10.44 -16.92 -11.24
CA THR A 58 -9.73 -18.19 -11.07
C THR A 58 -10.54 -19.39 -11.58
N ARG A 59 -11.89 -19.38 -11.37
CA ARG A 59 -12.78 -20.44 -11.85
C ARG A 59 -12.98 -20.42 -13.36
N LEU A 60 -12.96 -19.23 -13.98
CA LEU A 60 -13.15 -19.07 -15.42
C LEU A 60 -11.89 -19.36 -16.23
N LEU A 61 -10.70 -19.00 -15.71
CA LEU A 61 -9.44 -19.10 -16.43
C LEU A 61 -8.65 -20.40 -16.20
N GLY A 62 -8.78 -21.02 -15.02
CA GLY A 62 -7.86 -22.09 -14.62
C GLY A 62 -6.43 -21.58 -14.30
N LYS A 63 -5.60 -22.47 -13.75
CA LYS A 63 -4.32 -22.08 -13.11
C LYS A 63 -3.27 -21.48 -14.06
N GLU A 64 -3.20 -21.97 -15.30
CA GLU A 64 -2.20 -21.50 -16.27
C GLU A 64 -2.52 -20.10 -16.78
N ALA A 65 -3.75 -19.90 -17.23
CA ALA A 65 -4.22 -18.61 -17.72
C ALA A 65 -4.28 -17.55 -16.61
N TYR A 66 -4.66 -17.94 -15.40
CA TYR A 66 -4.59 -17.04 -14.25
C TYR A 66 -3.13 -16.68 -13.88
N GLY A 67 -2.18 -17.59 -14.08
CA GLY A 67 -0.76 -17.31 -13.92
C GLY A 67 -0.27 -16.19 -14.84
N VAL A 68 -0.75 -16.14 -16.09
CA VAL A 68 -0.49 -15.04 -17.03
C VAL A 68 -1.05 -13.71 -16.49
N VAL A 69 -2.30 -13.73 -15.99
CA VAL A 69 -2.93 -12.55 -15.38
C VAL A 69 -2.15 -12.07 -14.14
N ALA A 70 -1.71 -13.01 -13.29
CA ALA A 70 -0.93 -12.69 -12.09
C ALA A 70 0.40 -11.97 -12.43
N ILE A 71 1.12 -12.46 -13.43
CA ILE A 71 2.36 -11.84 -13.94
C ILE A 71 2.05 -10.45 -14.50
N ALA A 72 1.01 -10.32 -15.32
CA ALA A 72 0.60 -9.06 -15.92
C ALA A 72 0.22 -8.00 -14.86
N ILE A 73 -0.56 -8.39 -13.86
CA ILE A 73 -0.93 -7.50 -12.73
C ILE A 73 0.33 -7.07 -11.97
N THR A 74 1.27 -7.98 -11.71
CA THR A 74 2.53 -7.63 -11.04
C THR A 74 3.34 -6.62 -11.85
N ILE A 75 3.48 -6.84 -13.16
CA ILE A 75 4.14 -5.88 -14.08
C ILE A 75 3.41 -4.53 -14.07
N MET A 76 2.09 -4.54 -14.12
CA MET A 76 1.27 -3.33 -14.08
C MET A 76 1.56 -2.49 -12.82
N TRP A 77 1.63 -3.12 -11.64
CA TRP A 77 1.92 -2.40 -10.39
C TRP A 77 3.34 -1.83 -10.36
N VAL A 78 4.33 -2.60 -10.81
CA VAL A 78 5.74 -2.16 -10.89
C VAL A 78 5.88 -1.01 -11.88
N ALA A 79 5.30 -1.15 -13.07
CA ALA A 79 5.31 -0.13 -14.12
C ALA A 79 4.58 1.15 -13.66
N MET A 80 3.45 1.01 -12.95
CA MET A 80 2.72 2.12 -12.35
C MET A 80 3.59 2.89 -11.35
N MET A 81 4.25 2.20 -10.41
CA MET A 81 5.10 2.84 -9.41
C MET A 81 6.29 3.55 -10.06
N ALA A 82 7.01 2.87 -10.95
CA ALA A 82 8.15 3.45 -11.66
C ALA A 82 7.72 4.61 -12.58
N GLY A 83 6.66 4.42 -13.33
CA GLY A 83 6.13 5.39 -14.29
C GLY A 83 5.37 6.55 -13.66
N SER A 84 5.01 6.48 -12.38
CA SER A 84 4.36 7.60 -11.69
C SER A 84 5.27 8.79 -11.44
N PHE A 85 6.59 8.61 -11.51
CA PHE A 85 7.59 9.63 -11.16
C PHE A 85 7.37 10.25 -9.77
N GLY A 86 6.68 9.53 -8.87
CA GLY A 86 6.30 10.03 -7.54
C GLY A 86 5.29 11.19 -7.57
N MET A 87 4.66 11.45 -8.71
CA MET A 87 3.75 12.59 -8.91
C MET A 87 2.59 12.69 -7.91
N PRO A 88 1.94 11.62 -7.44
CA PRO A 88 0.86 11.76 -6.45
C PRO A 88 1.27 12.54 -5.20
N SER A 89 2.45 12.23 -4.65
CA SER A 89 3.00 12.94 -3.48
C SER A 89 3.36 14.39 -3.79
N VAL A 90 3.92 14.62 -4.97
CA VAL A 90 4.34 15.95 -5.42
C VAL A 90 3.14 16.84 -5.71
N ILE A 91 2.09 16.33 -6.36
CA ILE A 91 0.83 17.03 -6.62
C ILE A 91 0.20 17.48 -5.29
N THR A 92 0.17 16.59 -4.30
CA THR A 92 -0.37 16.90 -2.97
C THR A 92 0.43 18.01 -2.31
N ARG A 93 1.77 17.92 -2.30
CA ARG A 93 2.64 18.94 -1.72
C ARG A 93 2.51 20.29 -2.45
N GLN A 94 2.52 20.27 -3.77
CA GLN A 94 2.39 21.47 -4.60
C GLN A 94 1.08 22.21 -4.31
N GLY A 95 -0.02 21.46 -4.27
CA GLY A 95 -1.35 22.05 -4.05
C GLY A 95 -1.56 22.68 -2.69
N ILE A 96 -0.83 22.19 -1.66
CA ILE A 96 -0.99 22.65 -0.28
C ILE A 96 0.06 23.72 0.10
N LEU A 97 1.33 23.54 -0.30
CA LEU A 97 2.45 24.31 0.24
C LEU A 97 3.05 25.31 -0.76
N ALA A 98 2.88 25.14 -2.07
CA ALA A 98 3.51 26.02 -3.03
C ALA A 98 2.65 27.24 -3.38
N ARG A 99 3.32 28.33 -3.79
CA ARG A 99 2.63 29.59 -4.18
C ARG A 99 1.65 29.42 -5.34
N SER A 100 1.96 28.54 -6.32
CA SER A 100 1.07 28.24 -7.45
C SER A 100 -0.15 27.38 -7.04
N GLY A 101 -0.16 26.82 -5.83
CA GLY A 101 -1.29 26.12 -5.23
C GLY A 101 -1.94 25.09 -6.16
N VAL A 102 -3.27 25.09 -6.18
CA VAL A 102 -4.09 24.17 -6.99
C VAL A 102 -3.83 24.28 -8.49
N ALA A 103 -3.55 25.48 -9.02
CA ALA A 103 -3.28 25.66 -10.45
C ALA A 103 -1.95 24.99 -10.87
N GLY A 104 -0.90 25.09 -10.03
CA GLY A 104 0.34 24.36 -10.20
C GLY A 104 0.16 22.85 -10.07
N ALA A 105 -0.63 22.38 -9.11
CA ALA A 105 -0.96 20.97 -8.94
C ALA A 105 -1.70 20.39 -10.16
N ARG A 106 -2.62 21.13 -10.80
CA ARG A 106 -3.25 20.77 -12.07
C ARG A 106 -2.23 20.65 -13.22
N ALA A 107 -1.26 21.57 -13.28
CA ALA A 107 -0.21 21.48 -14.29
C ALA A 107 0.67 20.24 -14.11
N LEU A 108 0.98 19.86 -12.86
CA LEU A 108 1.72 18.64 -12.55
C LEU A 108 0.90 17.37 -12.85
N LEU A 109 -0.41 17.37 -12.60
CA LEU A 109 -1.30 16.28 -13.02
C LEU A 109 -1.18 16.03 -14.53
N VAL A 110 -1.34 17.07 -15.35
CA VAL A 110 -1.29 16.93 -16.83
C VAL A 110 0.10 16.48 -17.27
N ARG A 111 1.16 17.14 -16.79
CA ARG A 111 2.55 16.82 -17.21
C ARG A 111 2.97 15.43 -16.74
N GLY A 112 2.71 15.07 -15.49
CA GLY A 112 3.02 13.76 -14.94
C GLY A 112 2.30 12.66 -15.74
N SER A 113 1.02 12.86 -16.05
CA SER A 113 0.25 11.92 -16.88
C SER A 113 0.81 11.79 -18.30
N LEU A 114 1.19 12.90 -18.95
CA LEU A 114 1.82 12.85 -20.28
C LEU A 114 3.21 12.19 -20.25
N MET A 115 4.00 12.43 -19.21
CA MET A 115 5.30 11.78 -19.03
C MET A 115 5.16 10.28 -18.88
N THR A 116 4.21 9.82 -18.05
CA THR A 116 3.91 8.40 -17.89
C THR A 116 3.41 7.78 -19.19
N ALA A 117 2.47 8.43 -19.87
CA ALA A 117 1.97 7.95 -21.15
C ALA A 117 3.11 7.85 -22.20
N GLY A 118 3.98 8.86 -22.28
CA GLY A 118 5.14 8.84 -23.16
C GLY A 118 6.13 7.72 -22.84
N LEU A 119 6.44 7.51 -21.54
CA LEU A 119 7.31 6.42 -21.10
C LEU A 119 6.71 5.05 -21.45
N MET A 120 5.44 4.80 -21.09
CA MET A 120 4.81 3.50 -21.35
C MET A 120 4.65 3.25 -22.85
N THR A 121 4.32 4.27 -23.65
CA THR A 121 4.29 4.17 -25.10
C THR A 121 5.68 3.83 -25.66
N ALA A 122 6.75 4.48 -25.18
CA ALA A 122 8.12 4.17 -25.60
C ALA A 122 8.48 2.71 -25.27
N VAL A 123 8.17 2.23 -24.06
CA VAL A 123 8.41 0.84 -23.66
C VAL A 123 7.60 -0.14 -24.53
N ILE A 124 6.35 0.16 -24.86
CA ILE A 124 5.50 -0.64 -25.74
C ILE A 124 6.07 -0.67 -27.17
N LEU A 125 6.49 0.47 -27.71
CA LEU A 125 7.08 0.56 -29.06
C LEU A 125 8.44 -0.16 -29.17
N THR A 126 9.17 -0.28 -28.05
CA THR A 126 10.41 -1.07 -27.99
C THR A 126 10.16 -2.58 -27.77
N ALA A 127 8.90 -3.03 -27.78
CA ALA A 127 8.57 -4.44 -27.63
C ALA A 127 9.39 -5.41 -28.50
N PRO A 128 9.67 -5.11 -29.81
CA PRO A 128 10.49 -6.00 -30.63
C PRO A 128 11.91 -6.25 -30.08
N LEU A 129 12.45 -5.35 -29.24
CA LEU A 129 13.79 -5.47 -28.67
C LEU A 129 13.84 -6.40 -27.46
N TRP A 130 12.78 -6.43 -26.66
CA TRP A 130 12.72 -7.24 -25.43
C TRP A 130 11.82 -8.49 -25.55
N ASP A 131 10.98 -8.57 -26.58
CA ASP A 131 10.09 -9.69 -26.88
C ASP A 131 10.83 -11.05 -26.96
N PRO A 132 12.02 -11.16 -27.60
CA PRO A 132 12.78 -12.41 -27.62
C PRO A 132 13.20 -12.90 -26.21
N LEU A 133 13.22 -12.04 -25.21
CA LEU A 133 13.57 -12.37 -23.83
C LEU A 133 12.36 -12.89 -23.04
N VAL A 134 11.16 -12.74 -23.59
CA VAL A 134 9.89 -13.06 -22.95
C VAL A 134 9.23 -14.26 -23.64
N ARG A 135 8.54 -15.10 -22.88
CA ARG A 135 7.73 -16.17 -23.46
C ARG A 135 6.61 -15.57 -24.32
N ALA A 136 6.41 -16.10 -25.52
CA ALA A 136 5.38 -15.61 -26.45
C ALA A 136 3.98 -15.52 -25.83
N SER A 137 3.64 -16.44 -24.92
CA SER A 137 2.37 -16.44 -24.20
C SER A 137 2.17 -15.26 -23.23
N LEU A 138 3.23 -14.53 -22.87
CA LEU A 138 3.19 -13.40 -21.94
C LEU A 138 3.20 -12.04 -22.65
N ARG A 139 3.59 -11.98 -23.93
CA ARG A 139 3.79 -10.73 -24.67
C ARG A 139 2.58 -9.81 -24.62
N ASN A 140 1.42 -10.28 -25.07
CA ASN A 140 0.20 -9.47 -25.11
C ASN A 140 -0.24 -9.05 -23.72
N ALA A 141 -0.10 -9.94 -22.74
CA ALA A 141 -0.42 -9.65 -21.34
C ALA A 141 0.48 -8.53 -20.76
N ILE A 142 1.77 -8.51 -21.10
CA ILE A 142 2.71 -7.45 -20.69
C ILE A 142 2.37 -6.13 -21.36
N LEU A 143 2.07 -6.12 -22.67
CA LEU A 143 1.68 -4.91 -23.38
C LEU A 143 0.41 -4.28 -22.78
N LEU A 144 -0.60 -5.12 -22.48
CA LEU A 144 -1.83 -4.68 -21.81
C LEU A 144 -1.56 -4.17 -20.40
N ALA A 145 -0.67 -4.81 -19.64
CA ALA A 145 -0.27 -4.37 -18.32
C ALA A 145 0.41 -2.99 -18.33
N LEU A 146 1.29 -2.74 -19.30
CA LEU A 146 1.95 -1.45 -19.50
C LEU A 146 0.93 -0.36 -19.87
N ALA A 147 -0.01 -0.65 -20.77
CA ALA A 147 -1.09 0.26 -21.12
C ALA A 147 -2.00 0.56 -19.91
N ALA A 148 -2.39 -0.48 -19.17
CA ALA A 148 -3.20 -0.34 -17.97
C ALA A 148 -2.50 0.52 -16.90
N SER A 149 -1.18 0.35 -16.72
CA SER A 149 -0.39 1.12 -15.76
C SER A 149 -0.37 2.61 -16.11
N ALA A 150 -0.29 2.97 -17.40
CA ALA A 150 -0.34 4.36 -17.84
C ALA A 150 -1.66 5.04 -17.42
N PHE A 151 -2.80 4.38 -17.66
CA PHE A 151 -4.11 4.91 -17.27
C PHE A 151 -4.28 4.96 -15.76
N PHE A 152 -3.81 3.94 -15.05
CA PHE A 152 -3.93 3.90 -13.59
C PHE A 152 -3.11 5.01 -12.91
N VAL A 153 -1.93 5.37 -13.42
CA VAL A 153 -1.16 6.55 -12.93
C VAL A 153 -1.97 7.84 -13.08
N VAL A 154 -2.72 8.00 -14.16
CA VAL A 154 -3.62 9.17 -14.31
C VAL A 154 -4.70 9.19 -13.23
N VAL A 155 -5.26 8.02 -12.88
CA VAL A 155 -6.21 7.89 -11.77
C VAL A 155 -5.57 8.30 -10.44
N GLU A 156 -4.39 7.78 -10.11
CA GLU A 156 -3.63 8.10 -8.89
C GLU A 156 -3.30 9.60 -8.77
N ASN A 157 -2.84 10.20 -9.87
CA ASN A 157 -2.57 11.63 -9.95
C ASN A 157 -3.86 12.46 -9.73
N SER A 158 -4.98 12.02 -10.32
CA SER A 158 -6.28 12.67 -10.15
C SER A 158 -6.80 12.54 -8.71
N GLN A 159 -6.64 11.37 -8.09
CA GLN A 159 -6.97 11.16 -6.68
C GLN A 159 -6.14 12.05 -5.75
N ALA A 160 -4.84 12.24 -6.04
CA ALA A 160 -3.97 13.14 -5.30
C ALA A 160 -4.49 14.60 -5.38
N LEU A 161 -4.90 15.05 -6.57
CA LEU A 161 -5.46 16.39 -6.75
C LEU A 161 -6.85 16.52 -6.10
N LEU A 162 -7.71 15.51 -6.15
CA LEU A 162 -9.03 15.53 -5.48
C LEU A 162 -8.89 15.66 -3.96
N ARG A 163 -7.84 15.08 -3.35
CA ARG A 163 -7.50 15.31 -1.93
C ARG A 163 -7.11 16.77 -1.67
N VAL A 164 -6.31 17.36 -2.55
CA VAL A 164 -5.93 18.78 -2.46
C VAL A 164 -7.16 19.70 -2.59
N LEU A 165 -8.10 19.33 -3.46
CA LEU A 165 -9.36 20.08 -3.68
C LEU A 165 -10.39 19.88 -2.56
N ASP A 166 -10.10 19.04 -1.56
CA ASP A 166 -11.03 18.62 -0.49
C ASP A 166 -12.38 18.13 -1.04
N ARG A 167 -12.33 17.26 -2.06
CA ARG A 167 -13.50 16.65 -2.70
C ARG A 167 -13.59 15.15 -2.40
N PRO A 168 -13.92 14.75 -1.15
CA PRO A 168 -13.89 13.32 -0.75
C PRO A 168 -14.89 12.47 -1.53
N GLY A 169 -16.09 12.97 -1.83
CA GLY A 169 -17.08 12.24 -2.64
C GLY A 169 -16.59 11.94 -4.06
N ALA A 170 -15.93 12.90 -4.73
CA ALA A 170 -15.32 12.69 -6.04
C ALA A 170 -14.14 11.71 -5.98
N PHE A 171 -13.34 11.75 -4.92
CA PHE A 171 -12.27 10.80 -4.66
C PHE A 171 -12.82 9.36 -4.56
N VAL A 172 -13.85 9.14 -3.74
CA VAL A 172 -14.48 7.82 -3.58
C VAL A 172 -15.11 7.34 -4.88
N ALA A 173 -15.85 8.22 -5.59
CA ALA A 173 -16.44 7.89 -6.87
C ALA A 173 -15.38 7.45 -7.91
N LEU A 174 -14.26 8.18 -8.00
CA LEU A 174 -13.15 7.81 -8.86
C LEU A 174 -12.48 6.50 -8.43
N SER A 175 -12.29 6.29 -7.12
CA SER A 175 -11.75 5.04 -6.57
C SER A 175 -12.64 3.85 -6.93
N LEU A 176 -13.96 3.96 -6.75
CA LEU A 176 -14.90 2.90 -7.09
C LEU A 176 -14.94 2.65 -8.61
N THR A 177 -14.93 3.71 -9.43
CA THR A 177 -14.88 3.58 -10.88
C THR A 177 -13.64 2.81 -11.34
N ALA A 178 -12.47 3.13 -10.81
CA ALA A 178 -11.24 2.43 -11.14
C ALA A 178 -11.24 0.99 -10.61
N THR A 179 -11.68 0.78 -9.37
CA THR A 179 -11.57 -0.50 -8.67
C THR A 179 -12.60 -1.53 -9.13
N LEU A 180 -13.82 -1.08 -9.44
CA LEU A 180 -14.90 -1.94 -9.89
C LEU A 180 -15.02 -1.96 -11.42
N GLY A 181 -14.85 -0.79 -12.08
CA GLY A 181 -15.06 -0.67 -13.51
C GLY A 181 -14.12 -1.56 -14.33
N GLY A 182 -12.84 -1.55 -14.04
CA GLY A 182 -11.86 -2.40 -14.72
C GLY A 182 -12.13 -3.89 -14.54
N PRO A 183 -12.17 -4.41 -13.31
CA PRO A 183 -12.45 -5.82 -13.07
C PRO A 183 -13.82 -6.28 -13.58
N LEU A 184 -14.88 -5.48 -13.47
CA LEU A 184 -16.21 -5.84 -13.98
C LEU A 184 -16.22 -5.92 -15.51
N LEU A 185 -15.62 -4.95 -16.22
CA LEU A 185 -15.42 -5.04 -17.67
C LEU A 185 -14.55 -6.25 -18.04
N GLY A 186 -13.50 -6.52 -17.26
CA GLY A 186 -12.68 -7.71 -17.42
C GLY A 186 -13.50 -8.99 -17.31
N LEU A 187 -14.36 -9.11 -16.29
CA LEU A 187 -15.24 -10.27 -16.10
C LEU A 187 -16.27 -10.41 -17.23
N THR A 188 -16.84 -9.33 -17.73
CA THR A 188 -17.81 -9.40 -18.84
C THR A 188 -17.15 -9.89 -20.14
N LEU A 189 -15.94 -9.44 -20.44
CA LEU A 189 -15.18 -9.94 -21.59
C LEU A 189 -14.70 -11.38 -21.38
N LEU A 190 -14.25 -11.71 -20.17
CA LEU A 190 -13.86 -13.06 -19.80
C LEU A 190 -15.00 -14.09 -19.91
N ALA A 191 -16.21 -13.68 -19.57
CA ALA A 191 -17.40 -14.54 -19.73
C ALA A 191 -17.69 -14.88 -21.20
N ARG A 192 -17.32 -13.99 -22.13
CA ARG A 192 -17.47 -14.22 -23.58
C ARG A 192 -16.28 -14.97 -24.20
N HIS A 193 -15.06 -14.61 -23.77
CA HIS A 193 -13.80 -15.15 -24.27
C HIS A 193 -12.92 -15.54 -23.09
N ARG A 194 -12.84 -16.83 -22.78
CA ARG A 194 -12.09 -17.37 -21.63
C ARG A 194 -10.57 -17.31 -21.88
N SER A 195 -10.04 -16.10 -22.02
CA SER A 195 -8.60 -15.86 -22.19
C SER A 195 -8.05 -14.80 -21.22
N PRO A 196 -6.78 -14.88 -20.85
CA PRO A 196 -6.13 -13.86 -20.00
C PRO A 196 -6.23 -12.47 -20.61
N GLU A 197 -6.05 -12.38 -21.93
CA GLU A 197 -6.08 -11.12 -22.68
C GLU A 197 -7.45 -10.46 -22.60
N ALA A 198 -8.56 -11.23 -22.70
CA ALA A 198 -9.91 -10.69 -22.59
C ALA A 198 -10.11 -9.99 -21.24
N TYR A 199 -9.66 -10.63 -20.14
CA TYR A 199 -9.72 -10.02 -18.82
C TYR A 199 -8.88 -8.73 -18.73
N LEU A 200 -7.63 -8.77 -19.25
CA LEU A 200 -6.71 -7.65 -19.22
C LEU A 200 -7.15 -6.48 -20.11
N VAL A 201 -7.77 -6.75 -21.25
CA VAL A 201 -8.39 -5.72 -22.11
C VAL A 201 -9.50 -4.99 -21.36
N GLY A 202 -10.39 -5.72 -20.70
CA GLY A 202 -11.46 -5.11 -19.91
C GLY A 202 -10.92 -4.29 -18.73
N LEU A 203 -9.88 -4.80 -18.04
CA LEU A 203 -9.20 -4.10 -16.97
C LEU A 203 -8.58 -2.78 -17.48
N THR A 204 -7.88 -2.83 -18.61
CA THR A 204 -7.26 -1.66 -19.26
C THR A 204 -8.30 -0.62 -19.69
N ALA A 205 -9.40 -1.07 -20.31
CA ALA A 205 -10.50 -0.20 -20.75
C ALA A 205 -11.17 0.49 -19.55
N GLY A 206 -11.39 -0.24 -18.45
CA GLY A 206 -11.95 0.32 -17.23
C GLY A 206 -11.04 1.38 -16.59
N TYR A 207 -9.74 1.14 -16.55
CA TYR A 207 -8.77 2.16 -16.07
C TYR A 207 -8.69 3.35 -17.02
N ALA A 208 -8.79 3.16 -18.34
CA ALA A 208 -8.86 4.25 -19.31
C ALA A 208 -10.11 5.12 -19.07
N ALA A 209 -11.27 4.51 -18.88
CA ALA A 209 -12.49 5.23 -18.54
C ALA A 209 -12.37 6.01 -17.22
N ALA A 210 -11.83 5.37 -16.16
CA ALA A 210 -11.58 6.03 -14.89
C ALA A 210 -10.58 7.19 -15.01
N ALA A 211 -9.53 7.06 -15.83
CA ALA A 211 -8.56 8.12 -16.10
C ALA A 211 -9.22 9.34 -16.75
N VAL A 212 -10.09 9.13 -17.74
CA VAL A 212 -10.87 10.19 -18.39
C VAL A 212 -11.77 10.90 -17.37
N VAL A 213 -12.52 10.12 -16.57
CA VAL A 213 -13.38 10.66 -15.50
C VAL A 213 -12.55 11.49 -14.50
N GLY A 214 -11.40 10.98 -14.04
CA GLY A 214 -10.51 11.67 -13.13
C GLY A 214 -9.99 12.99 -13.69
N LEU A 215 -9.51 13.00 -14.95
CA LEU A 215 -9.08 14.23 -15.63
C LEU A 215 -10.20 15.25 -15.73
N VAL A 216 -11.40 14.82 -16.15
CA VAL A 216 -12.57 15.69 -16.26
C VAL A 216 -12.93 16.31 -14.90
N MET A 217 -12.98 15.51 -13.82
CA MET A 217 -13.28 15.99 -12.47
C MET A 217 -12.25 17.02 -11.97
N CYS A 218 -10.97 16.82 -12.32
CA CYS A 218 -9.86 17.66 -11.85
C CYS A 218 -9.69 18.95 -12.68
N LEU A 219 -9.97 18.92 -13.99
CA LEU A 219 -9.67 20.03 -14.90
C LEU A 219 -10.87 20.97 -15.12
N ARG A 220 -12.12 20.53 -14.92
CA ARG A 220 -13.31 21.40 -15.04
C ARG A 220 -13.33 22.61 -14.12
N GLY A 221 -12.62 22.57 -13.00
CA GLY A 221 -12.62 23.64 -11.98
C GLY A 221 -11.53 24.71 -12.13
N GLY A 222 -10.77 24.75 -13.24
CA GLY A 222 -9.73 25.76 -13.46
C GLY A 222 -8.62 25.31 -14.40
N ARG A 223 -7.91 26.29 -14.97
CA ARG A 223 -6.82 26.04 -15.92
C ARG A 223 -5.51 25.67 -15.22
N PRO A 224 -4.70 24.77 -15.80
CA PRO A 224 -3.34 24.50 -15.32
C PRO A 224 -2.46 25.76 -15.51
N GLN A 225 -1.75 26.15 -14.46
CA GLN A 225 -0.81 27.26 -14.56
C GLN A 225 0.61 26.73 -14.80
N ARG A 226 1.29 27.27 -15.80
CA ARG A 226 2.59 26.81 -16.24
C ARG A 226 3.72 27.49 -15.45
N ASP A 227 4.32 26.77 -14.51
CA ASP A 227 5.57 27.17 -13.89
C ASP A 227 6.65 26.13 -14.22
N ARG A 228 7.77 26.59 -14.88
CA ARG A 228 8.86 25.70 -15.31
C ARG A 228 9.72 25.23 -14.14
N GLY A 229 9.89 26.05 -13.10
CA GLY A 229 10.70 25.73 -11.92
C GLY A 229 10.09 24.60 -11.09
N ASP A 230 8.79 24.60 -10.92
CA ASP A 230 8.04 23.63 -10.14
C ASP A 230 8.19 22.19 -10.67
N THR A 231 8.23 21.99 -12.00
CA THR A 231 8.32 20.65 -12.60
C THR A 231 9.66 19.98 -12.33
N ARG A 232 10.78 20.72 -12.42
CA ARG A 232 12.12 20.16 -12.16
C ARG A 232 12.30 19.81 -10.70
N ALA A 233 11.86 20.67 -9.79
CA ALA A 233 11.88 20.41 -8.35
C ALA A 233 10.98 19.20 -7.99
N ALA A 234 9.81 19.13 -8.61
CA ALA A 234 8.86 18.04 -8.49
C ALA A 234 9.48 16.70 -8.89
N LEU A 235 10.08 16.64 -10.07
CA LEU A 235 10.76 15.42 -10.57
C LEU A 235 11.90 14.99 -9.65
N ARG A 236 12.76 15.93 -9.25
CA ARG A 236 13.88 15.62 -8.35
C ARG A 236 13.40 14.99 -7.03
N MET A 237 12.31 15.52 -6.49
CA MET A 237 11.72 14.99 -5.25
C MET A 237 11.03 13.65 -5.48
N GLY A 238 10.22 13.52 -6.54
CA GLY A 238 9.48 12.30 -6.85
C GLY A 238 10.42 11.15 -7.19
N LEU A 239 11.39 11.35 -8.09
CA LEU A 239 12.36 10.33 -8.49
C LEU A 239 13.18 9.78 -7.31
N ALA A 240 13.49 10.62 -6.34
CA ALA A 240 14.25 10.20 -5.16
C ALA A 240 13.52 9.17 -4.29
N VAL A 241 12.19 9.09 -4.35
CA VAL A 241 11.36 8.16 -3.55
C VAL A 241 11.00 6.89 -4.32
N ILE A 242 11.12 6.90 -5.67
CA ILE A 242 10.74 5.76 -6.52
C ILE A 242 11.42 4.44 -6.14
N PRO A 243 12.75 4.36 -5.91
CA PRO A 243 13.39 3.09 -5.58
C PRO A 243 12.79 2.45 -4.33
N HIS A 244 12.45 3.25 -3.32
CA HIS A 244 11.77 2.79 -2.12
C HIS A 244 10.38 2.24 -2.42
N LEU A 245 9.54 2.99 -3.15
CA LEU A 245 8.18 2.56 -3.49
C LEU A 245 8.17 1.32 -4.37
N VAL A 246 8.98 1.29 -5.42
CA VAL A 246 9.09 0.13 -6.32
C VAL A 246 9.53 -1.12 -5.54
N ALA A 247 10.52 -1.00 -4.64
CA ALA A 247 10.99 -2.12 -3.84
C ALA A 247 9.91 -2.65 -2.88
N LEU A 248 9.11 -1.77 -2.26
CA LEU A 248 7.99 -2.20 -1.41
C LEU A 248 6.91 -2.97 -2.19
N TYR A 249 6.60 -2.53 -3.42
CA TYR A 249 5.65 -3.24 -4.27
C TYR A 249 6.22 -4.55 -4.80
N LEU A 250 7.50 -4.56 -5.18
CA LEU A 250 8.20 -5.77 -5.58
C LEU A 250 8.32 -6.79 -4.44
N ALA A 251 8.36 -6.38 -3.18
CA ALA A 251 8.34 -7.30 -2.05
C ALA A 251 7.10 -8.22 -2.07
N ASN A 252 5.98 -7.73 -2.61
CA ASN A 252 4.78 -8.53 -2.83
C ASN A 252 4.80 -9.28 -4.16
N GLY A 253 5.25 -8.66 -5.24
CA GLY A 253 5.12 -9.18 -6.61
C GLY A 253 6.32 -9.99 -7.11
N ALA A 254 7.53 -9.74 -6.61
CA ALA A 254 8.73 -10.39 -7.13
C ALA A 254 8.75 -11.91 -6.88
N LEU A 255 8.06 -12.39 -5.85
CA LEU A 255 7.87 -13.82 -5.60
C LEU A 255 7.10 -14.51 -6.74
N VAL A 256 6.18 -13.80 -7.41
CA VAL A 256 5.46 -14.30 -8.59
C VAL A 256 6.42 -14.53 -9.75
N PHE A 257 7.34 -13.58 -10.00
CA PHE A 257 8.38 -13.75 -11.03
C PHE A 257 9.33 -14.87 -10.69
N LEU A 258 9.73 -14.99 -9.43
CA LEU A 258 10.61 -16.06 -8.98
C LEU A 258 9.95 -17.43 -9.11
N ALA A 259 8.68 -17.56 -8.75
CA ALA A 259 7.87 -18.75 -8.96
C ALA A 259 7.79 -19.12 -10.45
N THR A 260 7.56 -18.14 -11.33
CA THR A 260 7.53 -18.35 -12.77
C THR A 260 8.88 -18.88 -13.30
N ARG A 261 9.98 -18.32 -12.79
CA ARG A 261 11.34 -18.66 -13.22
C ARG A 261 11.74 -20.08 -12.80
N LEU A 262 11.39 -20.48 -11.58
CA LEU A 262 11.79 -21.78 -11.01
C LEU A 262 10.82 -22.91 -11.38
N TYR A 263 9.53 -22.64 -11.45
CA TYR A 263 8.49 -23.67 -11.52
C TYR A 263 7.47 -23.46 -12.65
N GLY A 264 7.61 -22.39 -13.41
CA GLY A 264 6.73 -22.06 -14.53
C GLY A 264 5.49 -21.24 -14.17
N VAL A 265 4.76 -20.86 -15.22
CA VAL A 265 3.58 -19.96 -15.14
C VAL A 265 2.46 -20.47 -14.23
N PRO A 266 2.12 -21.79 -14.19
CA PRO A 266 1.05 -22.27 -13.32
C PRO A 266 1.30 -21.99 -11.83
N LEU A 267 2.56 -22.05 -11.37
CA LEU A 267 2.88 -21.77 -9.98
C LEU A 267 2.80 -20.26 -9.65
N SER A 268 3.04 -19.38 -10.63
CA SER A 268 2.89 -17.94 -10.40
C SER A 268 1.48 -17.56 -9.99
N GLY A 269 0.46 -18.16 -10.61
CA GLY A 269 -0.94 -17.96 -10.21
C GLY A 269 -1.23 -18.45 -8.79
N ARG A 270 -0.68 -19.60 -8.41
CA ARG A 270 -0.84 -20.16 -7.06
C ARG A 270 -0.17 -19.27 -5.99
N ILE A 271 1.06 -18.81 -6.24
CA ILE A 271 1.78 -17.89 -5.33
C ILE A 271 1.06 -16.53 -5.25
N GLN A 272 0.51 -16.03 -6.37
CA GLN A 272 -0.28 -14.80 -6.35
C GLN A 272 -1.52 -14.92 -5.43
N LEU A 273 -2.20 -16.06 -5.43
CA LEU A 273 -3.33 -16.31 -4.53
C LEU A 273 -2.89 -16.40 -3.06
N ALA A 274 -1.77 -17.07 -2.79
CA ALA A 274 -1.20 -17.10 -1.44
C ALA A 274 -0.79 -15.69 -0.95
N LEU A 275 -0.21 -14.87 -1.82
CA LEU A 275 0.09 -13.45 -1.53
C LEU A 275 -1.18 -12.64 -1.30
N LEU A 276 -2.22 -12.81 -2.12
CA LEU A 276 -3.49 -12.09 -1.95
C LEU A 276 -4.10 -12.34 -0.58
N VAL A 277 -4.18 -13.59 -0.16
CA VAL A 277 -4.75 -13.96 1.15
C VAL A 277 -3.75 -13.62 2.27
N GLY A 278 -2.49 -14.01 2.13
CA GLY A 278 -1.48 -13.87 3.16
C GLY A 278 -1.07 -12.43 3.46
N SER A 279 -1.09 -11.54 2.47
CA SER A 279 -0.77 -10.12 2.67
C SER A 279 -1.99 -9.24 3.02
N SER A 280 -3.20 -9.81 3.06
CA SER A 280 -4.41 -9.06 3.40
C SER A 280 -4.34 -8.34 4.76
N PRO A 281 -3.67 -8.83 5.82
CA PRO A 281 -3.49 -8.08 7.06
C PRO A 281 -2.69 -6.78 6.89
N ALA A 282 -1.74 -6.74 5.94
CA ALA A 282 -0.93 -5.54 5.69
C ALA A 282 -1.78 -4.35 5.22
N VAL A 283 -2.94 -4.61 4.63
CA VAL A 283 -3.87 -3.56 4.21
C VAL A 283 -4.46 -2.83 5.42
N ILE A 284 -4.84 -3.58 6.45
CA ILE A 284 -5.38 -3.00 7.69
C ILE A 284 -4.26 -2.23 8.40
N THR A 285 -3.04 -2.77 8.44
CA THR A 285 -1.87 -2.08 8.98
C THR A 285 -1.59 -0.78 8.22
N SER A 286 -1.71 -0.79 6.88
CA SER A 286 -1.54 0.41 6.05
C SER A 286 -2.63 1.46 6.31
N ALA A 287 -3.89 1.04 6.50
CA ALA A 287 -4.98 1.95 6.84
C ALA A 287 -4.75 2.59 8.23
N LEU A 288 -4.32 1.81 9.21
CA LEU A 288 -3.96 2.31 10.55
C LEU A 288 -2.75 3.24 10.48
N ASN A 289 -1.79 3.00 9.61
CA ASN A 289 -0.61 3.83 9.42
C ASN A 289 -0.96 5.27 9.01
N ASN A 290 -2.03 5.47 8.25
CA ASN A 290 -2.48 6.80 7.83
C ASN A 290 -2.94 7.66 9.03
N SER A 291 -3.47 7.06 10.09
CA SER A 291 -3.85 7.74 11.33
C SER A 291 -2.71 7.76 12.36
N TRP A 292 -1.85 6.76 12.35
CA TRP A 292 -0.73 6.62 13.27
C TRP A 292 0.37 7.66 13.03
N ALA A 293 0.76 7.88 11.79
CA ALA A 293 1.79 8.84 11.42
C ALA A 293 1.55 10.26 11.99
N PRO A 294 0.35 10.87 11.86
CA PRO A 294 0.06 12.17 12.48
C PRO A 294 0.16 12.18 14.00
N ILE A 295 -0.21 11.09 14.68
CA ILE A 295 -0.11 10.98 16.15
C ILE A 295 1.36 11.07 16.57
N VAL A 296 2.25 10.31 15.92
CA VAL A 296 3.69 10.32 16.21
C VAL A 296 4.32 11.68 15.88
N TYR A 297 3.93 12.30 14.75
CA TYR A 297 4.55 13.56 14.33
C TYR A 297 4.11 14.78 15.14
N ARG A 298 2.88 14.76 15.69
CA ARG A 298 2.37 15.84 16.57
C ARG A 298 2.89 15.73 18.00
N ALA A 299 3.38 14.58 18.42
CA ALA A 299 3.95 14.40 19.75
C ALA A 299 5.20 15.25 19.93
N PRO A 300 5.38 15.92 21.08
CA PRO A 300 6.62 16.62 21.44
C PRO A 300 7.82 15.69 21.31
N GLU A 301 8.97 16.21 20.94
CA GLU A 301 10.15 15.40 20.63
C GLU A 301 10.54 14.48 21.80
N HIS A 302 10.47 14.98 23.03
CA HIS A 302 10.80 14.22 24.24
C HIS A 302 9.78 13.13 24.58
N GLU A 303 8.52 13.23 24.13
CA GLU A 303 7.48 12.22 24.33
C GLU A 303 7.30 11.26 23.15
N ARG A 304 7.84 11.64 21.98
CA ARG A 304 7.63 10.90 20.73
C ARG A 304 8.02 9.44 20.81
N GLY A 305 9.12 9.12 21.49
CA GLY A 305 9.57 7.75 21.72
C GLY A 305 8.58 6.93 22.56
N THR A 306 8.05 7.52 23.62
CA THR A 306 7.05 6.88 24.51
C THR A 306 5.72 6.67 23.79
N VAL A 307 5.22 7.71 23.10
CA VAL A 307 4.00 7.63 22.27
C VAL A 307 4.13 6.54 21.21
N LEU A 308 5.29 6.48 20.52
CA LEU A 308 5.56 5.46 19.53
C LEU A 308 5.59 4.06 20.14
N THR A 309 6.21 3.88 21.31
CA THR A 309 6.30 2.57 21.98
C THR A 309 4.93 2.00 22.31
N HIS A 310 4.03 2.81 22.88
CA HIS A 310 2.68 2.37 23.24
C HIS A 310 1.83 2.08 21.98
N THR A 311 1.81 3.02 21.04
CA THR A 311 1.00 2.88 19.82
C THR A 311 1.52 1.75 18.92
N ALA A 312 2.84 1.57 18.79
CA ALA A 312 3.43 0.46 18.04
C ALA A 312 3.08 -0.90 18.63
N ARG A 313 3.09 -1.03 19.98
CA ARG A 313 2.68 -2.26 20.67
C ARG A 313 1.23 -2.61 20.37
N ASP A 314 0.32 -1.64 20.45
CA ASP A 314 -1.11 -1.87 20.21
C ASP A 314 -1.37 -2.26 18.73
N ILE A 315 -0.75 -1.55 17.78
CA ILE A 315 -0.86 -1.86 16.35
C ILE A 315 -0.23 -3.21 16.02
N ALA A 316 0.92 -3.54 16.63
CA ALA A 316 1.55 -4.85 16.44
C ALA A 316 0.69 -5.99 17.02
N THR A 317 0.01 -5.75 18.15
CA THR A 317 -0.93 -6.72 18.71
C THR A 317 -2.13 -6.93 17.78
N LEU A 318 -2.70 -5.86 17.24
CA LEU A 318 -3.75 -5.94 16.23
C LEU A 318 -3.28 -6.71 14.99
N ALA A 319 -2.10 -6.36 14.46
CA ALA A 319 -1.51 -7.04 13.31
C ALA A 319 -1.28 -8.53 13.58
N ALA A 320 -0.80 -8.90 14.77
CA ALA A 320 -0.58 -10.28 15.17
C ALA A 320 -1.91 -11.07 15.23
N LEU A 321 -2.94 -10.50 15.85
CA LEU A 321 -4.27 -11.15 15.96
C LEU A 321 -4.93 -11.32 14.58
N ILE A 322 -4.88 -10.29 13.74
CA ILE A 322 -5.47 -10.34 12.39
C ILE A 322 -4.69 -11.31 11.50
N SER A 323 -3.35 -11.25 11.51
CA SER A 323 -2.49 -12.17 10.75
C SER A 323 -2.68 -13.62 11.19
N GLY A 324 -2.72 -13.85 12.51
CA GLY A 324 -3.02 -15.15 13.08
C GLY A 324 -4.41 -15.67 12.68
N GLY A 325 -5.42 -14.79 12.72
CA GLY A 325 -6.78 -15.12 12.29
C GLY A 325 -6.83 -15.53 10.82
N VAL A 326 -6.15 -14.79 9.92
CA VAL A 326 -6.03 -15.12 8.49
C VAL A 326 -5.28 -16.45 8.31
N ALA A 327 -4.17 -16.67 9.01
CA ALA A 327 -3.41 -17.92 8.93
C ALA A 327 -4.25 -19.13 9.39
N LEU A 328 -5.01 -19.00 10.49
CA LEU A 328 -5.88 -20.05 11.01
C LEU A 328 -7.05 -20.35 10.06
N LEU A 329 -7.66 -19.31 9.46
CA LEU A 329 -8.78 -19.45 8.53
C LEU A 329 -8.34 -19.72 7.09
N SER A 330 -7.03 -19.74 6.81
CA SER A 330 -6.47 -19.88 5.45
C SER A 330 -6.96 -21.11 4.66
N PRO A 331 -7.24 -22.29 5.25
CA PRO A 331 -7.80 -23.40 4.48
C PRO A 331 -9.12 -23.05 3.79
N TRP A 332 -10.04 -22.42 4.50
CA TRP A 332 -11.35 -22.02 3.95
C TRP A 332 -11.24 -20.81 3.03
N LEU A 333 -10.39 -19.83 3.38
CA LEU A 333 -10.13 -18.67 2.52
C LEU A 333 -9.54 -19.11 1.18
N MET A 334 -8.58 -20.04 1.20
CA MET A 334 -7.97 -20.55 -0.03
C MET A 334 -8.94 -21.37 -0.88
N GLN A 335 -9.79 -22.20 -0.27
CA GLN A 335 -10.85 -22.93 -0.98
C GLN A 335 -11.92 -22.00 -1.57
N PHE A 336 -12.20 -20.87 -0.91
CA PHE A 336 -13.09 -19.85 -1.45
C PHE A 336 -12.49 -19.14 -2.68
N VAL A 337 -11.20 -18.77 -2.61
CA VAL A 337 -10.51 -17.98 -3.64
C VAL A 337 -10.08 -18.83 -4.82
N ALA A 338 -9.70 -20.09 -4.61
CA ALA A 338 -9.12 -20.97 -5.61
C ALA A 338 -9.94 -22.27 -5.79
N PRO A 339 -10.26 -22.67 -7.02
CA PRO A 339 -10.89 -23.95 -7.30
C PRO A 339 -9.94 -25.13 -7.02
N PRO A 340 -10.46 -26.39 -6.96
CA PRO A 340 -9.69 -27.57 -6.55
C PRO A 340 -8.43 -27.86 -7.40
N ASP A 341 -8.42 -27.53 -8.69
CA ASP A 341 -7.28 -27.72 -9.60
C ASP A 341 -6.04 -26.88 -9.22
N TYR A 342 -6.23 -25.81 -8.44
CA TYR A 342 -5.13 -25.04 -7.84
C TYR A 342 -4.56 -25.67 -6.59
N LYS A 343 -5.15 -26.77 -6.09
CA LYS A 343 -4.78 -27.44 -4.84
C LYS A 343 -4.65 -26.46 -3.67
N PRO A 344 -5.76 -25.78 -3.29
CA PRO A 344 -5.75 -24.65 -2.36
C PRO A 344 -5.17 -24.98 -0.97
N LEU A 345 -5.34 -26.22 -0.51
CA LEU A 345 -4.81 -26.64 0.79
C LEU A 345 -3.28 -26.74 0.85
N GLU A 346 -2.61 -27.00 -0.30
CA GLU A 346 -1.15 -26.98 -0.37
C GLU A 346 -0.58 -25.56 -0.20
N LEU A 347 -1.41 -24.50 -0.36
CA LEU A 347 -1.01 -23.10 -0.22
C LEU A 347 -1.10 -22.58 1.22
N VAL A 348 -1.74 -23.33 2.12
CA VAL A 348 -1.95 -22.93 3.51
C VAL A 348 -0.65 -22.58 4.24
N PRO A 349 0.44 -23.38 4.16
CA PRO A 349 1.69 -23.02 4.79
C PRO A 349 2.32 -21.74 4.19
N ALA A 350 2.23 -21.56 2.87
CA ALA A 350 2.71 -20.33 2.23
C ALA A 350 1.95 -19.08 2.73
N VAL A 351 0.61 -19.17 2.87
CA VAL A 351 -0.20 -18.10 3.45
C VAL A 351 0.24 -17.79 4.88
N ALA A 352 0.44 -18.79 5.71
CA ALA A 352 0.89 -18.62 7.10
C ALA A 352 2.26 -17.93 7.20
N ILE A 353 3.20 -18.29 6.32
CA ILE A 353 4.52 -17.65 6.24
C ILE A 353 4.37 -16.18 5.82
N ILE A 354 3.55 -15.87 4.82
CA ILE A 354 3.35 -14.49 4.34
C ILE A 354 2.68 -13.64 5.42
N THR A 355 1.64 -14.14 6.10
CA THR A 355 0.94 -13.39 7.15
C THR A 355 1.87 -12.98 8.29
N PHE A 356 2.86 -13.80 8.62
CA PHE A 356 3.87 -13.43 9.61
C PHE A 356 4.68 -12.19 9.19
N GLY A 357 5.02 -12.05 7.91
CA GLY A 357 5.68 -10.85 7.38
C GLY A 357 4.87 -9.57 7.61
N CYS A 358 3.53 -9.66 7.64
CA CYS A 358 2.67 -8.51 7.95
C CYS A 358 2.81 -8.05 9.41
N VAL A 359 3.08 -8.96 10.35
CA VAL A 359 3.39 -8.59 11.75
C VAL A 359 4.69 -7.81 11.84
N LEU A 360 5.73 -8.26 11.12
CA LEU A 360 7.03 -7.58 11.07
C LEU A 360 6.96 -6.19 10.45
N SER A 361 6.02 -5.96 9.55
CA SER A 361 5.84 -4.66 8.89
C SER A 361 5.57 -3.52 9.88
N VAL A 362 4.99 -3.78 11.05
CA VAL A 362 4.72 -2.77 12.08
C VAL A 362 6.02 -2.24 12.68
N ALA A 363 6.99 -3.12 12.96
CA ALA A 363 8.30 -2.73 13.48
C ALA A 363 9.08 -1.86 12.46
N TYR A 364 8.98 -2.22 11.18
CA TYR A 364 9.51 -1.41 10.09
C TYR A 364 8.87 -0.02 10.07
N LEU A 365 7.54 0.09 10.07
CA LEU A 365 6.81 1.36 10.03
C LEU A 365 7.14 2.25 11.24
N ALA A 366 7.26 1.67 12.45
CA ALA A 366 7.66 2.41 13.64
C ALA A 366 9.01 3.13 13.49
N ASN A 367 10.03 2.43 12.97
CA ASN A 367 11.33 3.04 12.69
C ASN A 367 11.26 4.09 11.57
N VAL A 368 10.47 3.81 10.53
CA VAL A 368 10.26 4.73 9.40
C VAL A 368 9.66 6.05 9.86
N HIS A 369 8.68 6.06 10.77
CA HIS A 369 8.13 7.32 11.31
C HIS A 369 9.21 8.21 11.92
N LEU A 370 10.14 7.66 12.69
CA LEU A 370 11.21 8.44 13.31
C LEU A 370 12.24 8.94 12.28
N ILE A 371 12.54 8.14 11.25
CA ILE A 371 13.41 8.53 10.14
C ILE A 371 12.80 9.68 9.34
N PHE A 372 11.47 9.63 9.08
CA PHE A 372 10.76 10.71 8.42
C PHE A 372 10.70 11.97 9.28
N ALA A 373 10.45 11.83 10.58
CA ALA A 373 10.46 12.96 11.53
C ALA A 373 11.83 13.65 11.58
N ALA A 374 12.92 12.89 11.45
CA ALA A 374 14.28 13.41 11.36
C ALA A 374 14.65 13.99 9.97
N GLY A 375 13.73 13.96 8.98
CA GLY A 375 13.97 14.50 7.63
C GLY A 375 14.99 13.70 6.78
N ARG A 376 15.25 12.44 7.14
CA ARG A 376 16.29 11.59 6.51
C ARG A 376 15.71 10.46 5.64
N SER A 377 14.50 10.65 5.10
CA SER A 377 13.77 9.62 4.34
C SER A 377 14.46 9.13 3.06
N LEU A 378 15.36 9.92 2.47
CA LEU A 378 16.09 9.52 1.25
C LEU A 378 16.90 8.22 1.42
N TRP A 379 17.40 7.92 2.60
CA TRP A 379 18.12 6.67 2.87
C TRP A 379 17.25 5.41 2.69
N LEU A 380 15.93 5.54 2.82
CA LEU A 380 15.01 4.44 2.57
C LEU A 380 15.05 3.96 1.11
N SER A 381 15.43 4.84 0.17
CA SER A 381 15.61 4.50 -1.24
C SER A 381 16.79 3.56 -1.51
N VAL A 382 17.67 3.37 -0.54
CA VAL A 382 18.76 2.39 -0.59
C VAL A 382 18.43 1.17 0.27
N VAL A 383 17.98 1.40 1.50
CA VAL A 383 17.68 0.33 2.47
C VAL A 383 16.61 -0.61 1.96
N THR A 384 15.54 -0.09 1.36
CA THR A 384 14.41 -0.92 0.93
C THR A 384 14.75 -1.85 -0.24
N PRO A 385 15.41 -1.39 -1.33
CA PRO A 385 15.88 -2.30 -2.37
C PRO A 385 16.85 -3.37 -1.88
N LEU A 386 17.78 -3.02 -0.99
CA LEU A 386 18.72 -4.00 -0.41
C LEU A 386 17.99 -5.07 0.41
N SER A 387 16.98 -4.66 1.19
CA SER A 387 16.15 -5.60 1.95
C SER A 387 15.34 -6.52 1.05
N LEU A 388 14.82 -6.00 -0.07
CA LEU A 388 14.13 -6.80 -1.08
C LEU A 388 15.09 -7.82 -1.69
N LEU A 389 16.29 -7.42 -2.09
CA LEU A 389 17.28 -8.34 -2.67
C LEU A 389 17.64 -9.46 -1.68
N ALA A 390 17.84 -9.14 -0.40
CA ALA A 390 18.07 -10.14 0.63
C ALA A 390 16.89 -11.11 0.77
N GLY A 391 15.66 -10.60 0.82
CA GLY A 391 14.45 -11.43 0.86
C GLY A 391 14.29 -12.33 -0.35
N LEU A 392 14.55 -11.81 -1.56
CA LEU A 392 14.52 -12.60 -2.79
C LEU A 392 15.61 -13.66 -2.83
N SER A 393 16.80 -13.37 -2.30
CA SER A 393 17.86 -14.37 -2.17
C SER A 393 17.45 -15.50 -1.24
N CYS A 394 16.85 -15.18 -0.09
CA CYS A 394 16.27 -16.19 0.82
C CYS A 394 15.17 -17.00 0.13
N ALA A 395 14.25 -16.35 -0.60
CA ALA A 395 13.21 -17.03 -1.37
C ALA A 395 13.78 -17.94 -2.43
N TYR A 396 14.80 -17.53 -3.16
CA TYR A 396 15.45 -18.33 -4.20
C TYR A 396 16.11 -19.57 -3.61
N LEU A 397 16.89 -19.41 -2.55
CA LEU A 397 17.62 -20.52 -1.92
C LEU A 397 16.66 -21.54 -1.30
N ALA A 398 15.67 -21.07 -0.53
CA ALA A 398 14.67 -21.94 0.08
C ALA A 398 13.70 -22.53 -0.94
N GLY A 399 13.27 -21.73 -1.92
CA GLY A 399 12.37 -22.15 -2.98
C GLY A 399 12.95 -23.19 -3.96
N ARG A 400 14.26 -23.39 -3.99
CA ARG A 400 14.88 -24.50 -4.73
C ARG A 400 14.66 -25.86 -4.07
N GLN A 401 14.38 -25.87 -2.77
CA GLN A 401 14.11 -27.10 -2.01
C GLN A 401 12.62 -27.46 -2.08
N ASP A 402 11.76 -26.49 -1.84
CA ASP A 402 10.31 -26.63 -1.92
C ASP A 402 9.70 -25.29 -2.37
N TRP A 403 8.77 -25.36 -3.34
CA TRP A 403 8.10 -24.19 -3.86
C TRP A 403 7.31 -23.38 -2.80
N VAL A 404 6.80 -24.03 -1.75
CA VAL A 404 6.12 -23.37 -0.62
C VAL A 404 7.06 -22.40 0.09
N LEU A 405 8.34 -22.75 0.18
CA LEU A 405 9.36 -21.95 0.85
C LEU A 405 9.72 -20.67 0.08
N LEU A 406 9.24 -20.49 -1.17
CA LEU A 406 9.29 -19.18 -1.84
C LEU A 406 8.65 -18.09 -0.98
N ALA A 407 7.60 -18.44 -0.23
CA ALA A 407 6.90 -17.53 0.67
C ALA A 407 7.80 -16.92 1.76
N VAL A 408 8.90 -17.56 2.14
CA VAL A 408 9.88 -17.08 3.14
C VAL A 408 10.50 -15.72 2.73
N GLY A 409 10.57 -15.46 1.43
CA GLY A 409 11.09 -14.18 0.94
C GLY A 409 10.32 -12.96 1.45
N PHE A 410 9.01 -13.09 1.70
CA PHE A 410 8.21 -12.00 2.22
C PHE A 410 8.60 -11.61 3.67
N PRO A 411 8.54 -12.49 4.68
CA PRO A 411 9.00 -12.17 6.02
C PRO A 411 10.51 -11.89 6.08
N ALA A 412 11.34 -12.51 5.25
CA ALA A 412 12.77 -12.21 5.20
C ALA A 412 13.04 -10.77 4.74
N THR A 413 12.32 -10.28 3.72
CA THR A 413 12.39 -8.86 3.31
C THR A 413 12.06 -7.94 4.47
N TYR A 414 10.96 -8.18 5.19
CA TYR A 414 10.57 -7.35 6.33
C TYR A 414 11.52 -7.47 7.53
N THR A 415 12.09 -8.64 7.77
CA THR A 415 13.13 -8.82 8.82
C THR A 415 14.34 -7.93 8.53
N VAL A 416 14.86 -7.99 7.30
CA VAL A 416 16.01 -7.14 6.92
C VAL A 416 15.62 -5.66 6.93
N LEU A 417 14.41 -5.30 6.49
CA LEU A 417 13.88 -3.94 6.59
C LEU A 417 13.86 -3.43 8.04
N VAL A 418 13.37 -4.24 8.98
CA VAL A 418 13.36 -3.88 10.41
C VAL A 418 14.77 -3.64 10.92
N VAL A 419 15.72 -4.55 10.64
CA VAL A 419 17.12 -4.42 11.07
C VAL A 419 17.77 -3.19 10.46
N CYS A 420 17.64 -3.00 9.15
CA CYS A 420 18.25 -1.86 8.45
C CYS A 420 17.64 -0.52 8.85
N THR A 421 16.31 -0.45 9.06
CA THR A 421 15.66 0.80 9.50
C THR A 421 15.93 1.09 10.96
N ALA A 422 16.07 0.10 11.84
CA ALA A 422 16.51 0.29 13.22
C ALA A 422 17.96 0.80 13.27
N TRP A 423 18.83 0.22 12.46
CA TRP A 423 20.20 0.71 12.30
C TRP A 423 20.23 2.15 11.76
N LEU A 424 19.49 2.42 10.67
CA LEU A 424 19.42 3.76 10.06
C LEU A 424 18.91 4.81 11.06
N ARG A 425 17.85 4.50 11.81
CA ARG A 425 17.32 5.38 12.86
C ARG A 425 18.39 5.77 13.87
N ARG A 426 19.18 4.80 14.32
CA ARG A 426 20.31 5.05 15.27
C ARG A 426 21.41 5.88 14.61
N HIS A 427 21.73 5.60 13.36
CA HIS A 427 22.76 6.31 12.60
C HIS A 427 22.41 7.78 12.33
N VAL A 428 21.13 8.09 12.08
CA VAL A 428 20.68 9.47 11.87
C VAL A 428 20.32 10.19 13.18
N HIS A 429 20.65 9.58 14.33
CA HIS A 429 20.37 10.12 15.67
C HIS A 429 18.90 10.52 15.87
N ALA A 430 17.97 9.78 15.27
CA ALA A 430 16.55 9.97 15.51
C ALA A 430 16.17 9.53 16.93
N VAL A 431 15.02 10.00 17.42
CA VAL A 431 14.51 9.68 18.74
C VAL A 431 14.53 8.19 19.02
N SER A 432 14.97 7.79 20.21
CA SER A 432 14.95 6.39 20.65
C SER A 432 13.56 5.99 21.15
N TRP A 433 13.23 4.70 21.01
CA TRP A 433 12.01 4.09 21.54
C TRP A 433 12.28 2.64 21.96
N SER A 434 11.37 2.04 22.71
CA SER A 434 11.54 0.67 23.22
C SER A 434 11.10 -0.36 22.17
N GLU A 435 12.03 -0.85 21.36
CA GLU A 435 11.78 -1.91 20.37
C GLU A 435 11.36 -3.24 21.04
N THR A 436 11.79 -3.47 22.28
CA THR A 436 11.44 -4.68 23.05
C THR A 436 9.95 -4.79 23.36
N ALA A 437 9.21 -3.65 23.33
CA ALA A 437 7.77 -3.65 23.49
C ALA A 437 7.03 -4.44 22.38
N LEU A 438 7.70 -4.69 21.24
CA LEU A 438 7.16 -5.49 20.14
C LEU A 438 7.38 -7.00 20.32
N LEU A 439 8.23 -7.45 21.25
CA LEU A 439 8.52 -8.88 21.43
C LEU A 439 7.26 -9.71 21.78
N PRO A 440 6.40 -9.28 22.72
CA PRO A 440 5.18 -10.05 23.02
C PRO A 440 4.21 -10.16 21.84
N PRO A 441 3.82 -9.06 21.13
CA PRO A 441 2.94 -9.19 19.98
C PRO A 441 3.57 -9.95 18.80
N THR A 442 4.88 -9.82 18.58
CA THR A 442 5.58 -10.60 17.54
C THR A 442 5.58 -12.08 17.90
N GLY A 443 5.88 -12.45 19.16
CA GLY A 443 5.79 -13.84 19.63
C GLY A 443 4.38 -14.42 19.49
N LEU A 444 3.35 -13.66 19.82
CA LEU A 444 1.96 -14.05 19.59
C LEU A 444 1.69 -14.29 18.09
N GLY A 445 2.13 -13.37 17.23
CA GLY A 445 1.98 -13.49 15.78
C GLY A 445 2.67 -14.73 15.23
N VAL A 446 3.92 -15.01 15.66
CA VAL A 446 4.63 -16.25 15.31
C VAL A 446 3.83 -17.47 15.71
N ALA A 447 3.40 -17.55 16.98
CA ALA A 447 2.67 -18.71 17.49
C ALA A 447 1.37 -18.96 16.71
N LEU A 448 0.57 -17.92 16.44
CA LEU A 448 -0.67 -18.06 15.70
C LEU A 448 -0.44 -18.40 14.21
N CYS A 449 0.57 -17.82 13.57
CA CYS A 449 0.90 -18.14 12.17
C CYS A 449 1.44 -19.57 12.04
N VAL A 450 2.32 -20.01 12.94
CA VAL A 450 2.82 -21.39 12.97
C VAL A 450 1.67 -22.37 13.19
N LEU A 451 0.80 -22.10 14.17
CA LEU A 451 -0.40 -22.90 14.43
C LEU A 451 -1.27 -22.99 13.18
N GLY A 452 -1.49 -21.84 12.50
CA GLY A 452 -2.22 -21.77 11.22
C GLY A 452 -1.57 -22.52 10.07
N GLY A 453 -0.26 -22.60 10.01
CA GLY A 453 0.47 -23.34 8.97
C GLY A 453 0.54 -24.85 9.17
N VAL A 454 0.58 -25.31 10.42
CA VAL A 454 0.89 -26.72 10.77
C VAL A 454 -0.37 -27.54 11.09
N LEU A 455 -1.39 -26.93 11.69
CA LEU A 455 -2.60 -27.67 12.05
C LEU A 455 -3.29 -28.30 10.82
N PRO A 456 -3.72 -29.57 10.88
CA PRO A 456 -4.54 -30.16 9.83
C PRO A 456 -5.89 -29.44 9.68
N ASN A 457 -6.52 -29.58 8.51
CA ASN A 457 -7.87 -29.06 8.25
C ASN A 457 -8.92 -30.17 8.34
N SER A 458 -8.91 -30.95 9.42
CA SER A 458 -9.83 -32.08 9.61
C SER A 458 -10.16 -32.27 11.10
N GLY A 459 -11.35 -32.78 11.37
CA GLY A 459 -11.78 -33.19 12.70
C GLY A 459 -11.63 -32.11 13.77
N THR A 460 -11.09 -32.48 14.93
CA THR A 460 -10.87 -31.59 16.08
C THR A 460 -9.93 -30.41 15.79
N ALA A 461 -8.96 -30.60 14.89
CA ALA A 461 -8.03 -29.52 14.51
C ALA A 461 -8.75 -28.35 13.82
N SER A 462 -9.77 -28.63 13.01
CA SER A 462 -10.62 -27.57 12.42
C SER A 462 -11.38 -26.77 13.49
N LEU A 463 -11.89 -27.43 14.51
CA LEU A 463 -12.54 -26.76 15.65
C LEU A 463 -11.56 -25.86 16.40
N VAL A 464 -10.34 -26.34 16.66
CA VAL A 464 -9.27 -25.55 17.28
C VAL A 464 -8.94 -24.32 16.42
N ARG A 465 -8.79 -24.49 15.10
CA ARG A 465 -8.55 -23.36 14.18
C ARG A 465 -9.63 -22.27 14.31
N VAL A 466 -10.90 -22.67 14.22
CA VAL A 466 -12.05 -21.75 14.29
C VAL A 466 -12.15 -21.09 15.67
N SER A 467 -11.99 -21.86 16.74
CA SER A 467 -12.06 -21.33 18.10
C SER A 467 -10.96 -20.33 18.40
N VAL A 468 -9.71 -20.62 18.02
CA VAL A 468 -8.58 -19.70 18.20
C VAL A 468 -8.73 -18.47 17.31
N ALA A 469 -9.20 -18.63 16.06
CA ALA A 469 -9.49 -17.50 15.17
C ALA A 469 -10.61 -16.61 15.72
N ALA A 470 -11.66 -17.19 16.30
CA ALA A 470 -12.73 -16.44 16.96
C ALA A 470 -12.22 -15.64 18.17
N LEU A 471 -11.38 -16.27 19.01
CA LEU A 471 -10.72 -15.57 20.13
C LEU A 471 -9.82 -14.43 19.65
N ALA A 472 -9.04 -14.63 18.58
CA ALA A 472 -8.24 -13.60 17.96
C ALA A 472 -9.13 -12.45 17.43
N GLY A 473 -10.26 -12.76 16.79
CA GLY A 473 -11.25 -11.79 16.33
C GLY A 473 -11.86 -10.97 17.46
N LEU A 474 -12.25 -11.62 18.56
CA LEU A 474 -12.73 -10.92 19.76
C LEU A 474 -11.66 -10.04 20.39
N GLY A 475 -10.40 -10.50 20.43
CA GLY A 475 -9.25 -9.70 20.87
C GLY A 475 -9.05 -8.47 20.00
N THR A 476 -9.13 -8.64 18.68
CA THR A 476 -9.05 -7.54 17.70
C THR A 476 -10.15 -6.50 17.94
N LEU A 477 -11.41 -6.94 18.11
CA LEU A 477 -12.55 -6.03 18.36
C LEU A 477 -12.40 -5.26 19.67
N ARG A 478 -11.96 -5.93 20.75
CA ARG A 478 -11.72 -5.29 22.05
C ARG A 478 -10.61 -4.25 21.97
N LEU A 479 -9.50 -4.58 21.31
CA LEU A 479 -8.36 -3.67 21.19
C LEU A 479 -8.69 -2.49 20.25
N ALA A 480 -9.38 -2.74 19.15
CA ALA A 480 -9.82 -1.68 18.23
C ALA A 480 -10.74 -0.66 18.94
N ARG A 481 -11.67 -1.13 19.79
CA ARG A 481 -12.52 -0.23 20.60
C ARG A 481 -11.70 0.65 21.55
N ARG A 482 -10.62 0.13 22.16
CA ARG A 482 -9.75 0.90 23.06
C ARG A 482 -8.92 1.95 22.31
N VAL A 483 -8.49 1.65 21.08
CA VAL A 483 -7.67 2.55 20.26
C VAL A 483 -8.51 3.66 19.63
N ILE A 484 -9.82 3.45 19.44
CA ILE A 484 -10.74 4.44 18.84
C ILE A 484 -11.35 5.38 19.91
N GLN A 485 -11.45 4.96 21.16
CA GLN A 485 -11.85 5.78 22.32
C GLN A 485 -10.69 6.66 22.82
#